data_c0b87a23a9c39e5301e46016d5539308
#
_entry.id   c0b87a23a9c39e5301e46016d5539308
#
_cell.length_a   1.000
_cell.length_b   1.000
_cell.length_c   1.000
_cell.angle_alpha   90.00
_cell.angle_beta   90.00
_cell.angle_gamma   90.00
#
_symmetry.space_group_name_H-M   'P 1'
#
loop_
_entity.id
_entity.type
_entity.pdbx_description
1 polymer ?
#
loop_
_entity_poly.entity_id
_entity_poly.type
_entity_poly.pdbx_seq_one_letter_code
_entity_poly.pdbx_strand_id
1 'polypeptide(L)' 'MTARPNEADELVRLAAAIDTLPMAERAVYLLGAVDGLDYPQIGFRLGVSVGEVERLTASAVLSVDRALHGSDRRKAQE' A
#
# COMPACT_ATOMS: atom_id res chain seq x y z
N MET A 1 5.02 23.27 14.08
CA MET A 1 6.03 22.51 13.41
C MET A 1 5.60 22.04 12.04
N THR A 2 6.40 22.29 11.06
CA THR A 2 6.02 22.04 9.69
C THR A 2 6.82 20.86 9.13
N ALA A 3 6.16 20.00 8.40
CA ALA A 3 6.85 18.93 7.70
C ALA A 3 7.73 19.52 6.60
N ARG A 4 8.80 18.83 6.29
CA ARG A 4 9.66 19.26 5.20
C ARG A 4 8.90 19.08 3.89
N PRO A 5 9.19 19.92 2.88
CA PRO A 5 8.46 19.84 1.62
C PRO A 5 8.50 18.45 0.98
N ASN A 6 9.67 17.79 1.02
CA ASN A 6 9.76 16.47 0.40
C ASN A 6 8.98 15.42 1.18
N GLU A 7 8.84 15.59 2.50
CA GLU A 7 8.00 14.69 3.28
C GLU A 7 6.54 14.83 2.91
N ALA A 8 6.08 16.07 2.72
CA ALA A 8 4.71 16.31 2.32
C ALA A 8 4.45 15.72 0.94
N ASP A 9 5.40 15.88 0.02
CA ASP A 9 5.26 15.29 -1.31
C ASP A 9 5.16 13.79 -1.26
N GLU A 10 5.98 13.15 -0.42
CA GLU A 10 5.95 11.70 -0.29
C GLU A 10 4.62 11.22 0.25
N LEU A 11 4.06 11.94 1.22
CA LEU A 11 2.78 11.55 1.77
C LEU A 11 1.66 11.69 0.75
N VAL A 12 1.69 12.74 -0.04
CA VAL A 12 0.69 12.94 -1.08
C VAL A 12 0.80 11.84 -2.13
N ARG A 13 2.02 11.50 -2.52
CA ARG A 13 2.23 10.46 -3.53
C ARG A 13 1.80 9.09 -2.99
N LEU A 14 2.07 8.83 -1.71
CA LEU A 14 1.65 7.57 -1.11
C LEU A 14 0.13 7.48 -1.08
N ALA A 15 -0.54 8.54 -0.66
CA ALA A 15 -1.99 8.55 -0.61
C ALA A 15 -2.58 8.32 -2.01
N ALA A 16 -2.01 8.95 -3.01
CA ALA A 16 -2.48 8.77 -4.38
C ALA A 16 -2.27 7.33 -4.85
N ALA A 17 -1.12 6.74 -4.50
CA ALA A 17 -0.85 5.36 -4.87
C ALA A 17 -1.85 4.40 -4.23
N ILE A 18 -2.16 4.63 -2.96
CA ILE A 18 -3.13 3.78 -2.25
C ILE A 18 -4.50 3.91 -2.90
N ASP A 19 -4.86 5.11 -3.32
CA ASP A 19 -6.16 5.34 -3.96
C ASP A 19 -6.32 4.57 -5.26
N THR A 20 -5.23 4.21 -5.92
CA THR A 20 -5.32 3.48 -7.18
C THR A 20 -5.46 1.98 -6.97
N LEU A 21 -5.33 1.48 -5.75
CA LEU A 21 -5.42 0.05 -5.48
C LEU A 21 -6.85 -0.46 -5.66
N PRO A 22 -7.01 -1.70 -6.14
CA PRO A 22 -8.32 -2.33 -6.09
C PRO A 22 -8.83 -2.34 -4.65
N MET A 23 -10.16 -2.39 -4.50
CA MET A 23 -10.78 -2.21 -3.19
C MET A 23 -10.24 -3.18 -2.15
N ALA A 24 -10.11 -4.47 -2.49
CA ALA A 24 -9.65 -5.46 -1.52
C ALA A 24 -8.21 -5.22 -1.09
N GLU A 25 -7.35 -4.87 -2.05
CA GLU A 25 -5.96 -4.58 -1.74
C GLU A 25 -5.82 -3.33 -0.89
N ARG A 26 -6.61 -2.32 -1.20
CA ARG A 26 -6.59 -1.09 -0.43
C ARG A 26 -7.04 -1.34 1.01
N ALA A 27 -8.09 -2.13 1.19
CA ALA A 27 -8.58 -2.45 2.52
C ALA A 27 -7.52 -3.18 3.34
N VAL A 28 -6.90 -4.19 2.76
CA VAL A 28 -5.85 -4.94 3.46
C VAL A 28 -4.68 -4.04 3.81
N TYR A 29 -4.27 -3.23 2.86
CA TYR A 29 -3.13 -2.34 3.07
C TYR A 29 -3.40 -1.37 4.22
N LEU A 30 -4.57 -0.74 4.22
CA LEU A 30 -4.90 0.24 5.25
C LEU A 30 -5.11 -0.40 6.61
N LEU A 31 -5.75 -1.57 6.66
CA LEU A 31 -5.95 -2.24 7.93
C LEU A 31 -4.62 -2.63 8.57
N GLY A 32 -3.66 -3.05 7.76
CA GLY A 32 -2.35 -3.39 8.29
C GLY A 32 -1.50 -2.17 8.61
N ALA A 33 -1.42 -1.22 7.69
CA ALA A 33 -0.48 -0.11 7.83
C ALA A 33 -1.00 0.98 8.78
N VAL A 34 -2.29 1.26 8.75
CA VAL A 34 -2.86 2.35 9.54
C VAL A 34 -3.41 1.83 10.87
N ASP A 35 -4.20 0.77 10.81
CA ASP A 35 -4.85 0.24 12.01
C ASP A 35 -3.98 -0.74 12.77
N GLY A 36 -2.89 -1.21 12.16
CA GLY A 36 -1.94 -2.08 12.85
C GLY A 36 -2.44 -3.48 13.09
N LEU A 37 -3.39 -3.95 12.30
CA LEU A 37 -3.92 -5.29 12.47
C LEU A 37 -2.98 -6.33 11.89
N ASP A 38 -2.93 -7.50 12.52
CA ASP A 38 -2.17 -8.61 11.94
C ASP A 38 -3.02 -9.37 10.94
N TYR A 39 -2.42 -10.33 10.24
CA TYR A 39 -3.09 -11.04 9.16
C TYR A 39 -4.35 -11.78 9.62
N PRO A 40 -4.32 -12.52 10.74
CA PRO A 40 -5.57 -13.15 11.20
C PRO A 40 -6.67 -12.15 11.50
N GLN A 41 -6.33 -11.00 12.07
CA GLN A 41 -7.33 -9.98 12.36
C GLN A 41 -7.90 -9.39 11.10
N ILE A 42 -7.06 -9.14 10.11
CA ILE A 42 -7.52 -8.62 8.83
C ILE A 42 -8.43 -9.64 8.16
N GLY A 43 -8.01 -10.90 8.16
CA GLY A 43 -8.81 -11.96 7.55
C GLY A 43 -10.17 -12.08 8.20
N PHE A 44 -10.21 -12.01 9.51
CA PHE A 44 -11.47 -12.07 10.23
C PHE A 44 -12.35 -10.88 9.86
N ARG A 45 -11.77 -9.68 9.82
CA ARG A 45 -12.50 -8.46 9.50
C ARG A 45 -13.09 -8.50 8.09
N LEU A 46 -12.34 -9.03 7.14
CA LEU A 46 -12.76 -9.03 5.75
C LEU A 46 -13.45 -10.33 5.32
N GLY A 47 -13.44 -11.34 6.19
CA GLY A 47 -14.07 -12.60 5.83
C GLY A 47 -13.28 -13.43 4.84
N VAL A 48 -11.95 -13.34 4.90
CA VAL A 48 -11.08 -14.10 4.00
C VAL A 48 -10.03 -14.83 4.81
N SER A 49 -9.35 -15.78 4.18
CA SER A 49 -8.31 -16.57 4.84
C SER A 49 -7.06 -15.75 5.05
N VAL A 50 -6.21 -16.22 5.96
CA VAL A 50 -4.91 -15.59 6.17
C VAL A 50 -4.07 -15.66 4.90
N GLY A 51 -4.14 -16.78 4.18
CA GLY A 51 -3.42 -16.89 2.90
C GLY A 51 -3.87 -15.85 1.90
N GLU A 52 -5.17 -15.57 1.87
CA GLU A 52 -5.67 -14.54 0.98
C GLU A 52 -5.17 -13.16 1.41
N VAL A 53 -5.14 -12.91 2.73
CA VAL A 53 -4.61 -11.64 3.23
C VAL A 53 -3.14 -11.48 2.83
N GLU A 54 -2.37 -12.56 2.94
CA GLU A 54 -0.95 -12.53 2.55
C GLU A 54 -0.81 -12.18 1.07
N ARG A 55 -1.63 -12.81 0.24
CA ARG A 55 -1.57 -12.57 -1.19
C ARG A 55 -1.96 -11.13 -1.52
N LEU A 56 -3.02 -10.65 -0.92
CA LEU A 56 -3.49 -9.29 -1.16
C LEU A 56 -2.47 -8.26 -0.66
N THR A 57 -1.84 -8.54 0.48
CA THR A 57 -0.83 -7.63 1.01
C THR A 57 0.36 -7.53 0.07
N ALA A 58 0.84 -8.69 -0.41
CA ALA A 58 1.99 -8.69 -1.31
C ALA A 58 1.66 -7.93 -2.60
N SER A 59 0.47 -8.15 -3.14
CA SER A 59 0.06 -7.46 -4.35
C SER A 59 -0.06 -5.95 -4.11
N ALA A 60 -0.64 -5.56 -2.98
CA ALA A 60 -0.78 -4.15 -2.65
C ALA A 60 0.57 -3.46 -2.50
N VAL A 61 1.49 -4.11 -1.79
CA VAL A 61 2.82 -3.54 -1.59
C VAL A 61 3.54 -3.36 -2.91
N LEU A 62 3.46 -4.36 -3.79
CA LEU A 62 4.09 -4.25 -5.10
C LEU A 62 3.48 -3.10 -5.92
N SER A 63 2.17 -2.96 -5.86
CA SER A 63 1.51 -1.90 -6.61
C SER A 63 1.88 -0.52 -6.10
N VAL A 64 1.92 -0.36 -4.78
CA VAL A 64 2.32 0.90 -4.19
C VAL A 64 3.76 1.22 -4.54
N ASP A 65 4.65 0.22 -4.41
CA ASP A 65 6.05 0.43 -4.74
C ASP A 65 6.22 0.83 -6.20
N ARG A 66 5.50 0.17 -7.09
CA ARG A 66 5.58 0.48 -8.51
C ARG A 66 5.08 1.90 -8.79
N ALA A 67 4.01 2.30 -8.12
CA ALA A 67 3.47 3.63 -8.32
C ALA A 67 4.43 4.71 -7.84
N LEU A 68 5.14 4.45 -6.75
CA LEU A 68 6.06 5.43 -6.19
C LEU A 68 7.39 5.49 -6.95
N HIS A 69 7.84 4.37 -7.50
CA HIS A 69 9.20 4.28 -8.05
C HIS A 69 9.25 3.81 -9.49
N GLY A 70 8.11 3.62 -10.13
CA GLY A 70 8.09 3.08 -11.48
C GLY A 70 8.84 3.93 -12.49
N SER A 71 8.72 5.24 -12.39
CA SER A 71 9.40 6.14 -13.31
C SER A 71 10.90 6.02 -13.19
N ASP A 72 11.40 5.91 -11.96
CA ASP A 72 12.83 5.81 -11.74
C ASP A 72 13.37 4.52 -12.33
N ARG A 73 12.64 3.44 -12.16
CA ARG A 73 13.06 2.17 -12.71
C ARG A 73 13.10 2.19 -14.22
N ARG A 74 12.11 2.83 -14.81
CA ARG A 74 12.05 2.94 -16.26
C ARG A 74 13.25 3.70 -16.79
N LYS A 75 13.62 4.77 -16.12
CA LYS A 75 14.78 5.54 -16.53
C LYS A 75 16.05 4.73 -16.42
N ALA A 76 16.17 3.96 -15.37
CA ALA A 76 17.37 3.16 -15.14
C ALA A 76 17.55 2.11 -16.24
N GLN A 77 16.46 1.63 -16.82
CA GLN A 77 16.55 0.60 -17.83
C GLN A 77 16.90 1.16 -19.21
N GLU A 78 16.72 2.44 -19.40
CA GLU A 78 17.07 3.05 -20.65
C GLU A 78 18.52 3.46 -20.68
#